data_ec365324c63006030357e22942513e62
#
_entry.id   ec365324c63006030357e22942513e62
#
_cell.length_a   1.000
_cell.length_b   1.000
_cell.length_c   1.000
_cell.angle_alpha   90.00
_cell.angle_beta   90.00
_cell.angle_gamma   90.00
#
_symmetry.space_group_name_H-M   'P 1'
#
loop_
_entity.id
_entity.type
_entity.pdbx_description
1 polymer ?
#
loop_
_entity_poly.entity_id
_entity_poly.type
_entity_poly.pdbx_seq_one_letter_code
_entity_poly.pdbx_strand_id
1 'polypeptide(L)'
;RVSIARALAGDPSLILADEPTGALDSKTSREVLNFLKELNEEGNTIVMITHDNSIALEAKHVVRIHDGKINFNGDVKDYAAII
;
A
#
# COMPACT_ATOMS: atom_id res chain seq x y z
N ARG A 1 -2.30 4.93 -14.04
CA ARG A 1 -2.75 6.17 -13.37
C ARG A 1 -2.57 6.06 -11.86
N VAL A 2 -1.88 7.02 -11.31
CA VAL A 2 -1.65 7.07 -9.86
C VAL A 2 -2.73 7.90 -9.20
N SER A 3 -3.29 7.39 -8.09
CA SER A 3 -4.26 8.12 -7.30
C SER A 3 -3.77 8.13 -5.84
N ILE A 4 -3.40 9.30 -5.36
CA ILE A 4 -2.91 9.50 -3.99
C ILE A 4 -3.69 10.64 -3.36
N ALA A 5 -4.25 10.39 -2.19
CA ALA A 5 -4.97 11.40 -1.42
C ALA A 5 -4.35 11.52 -0.03
N ARG A 6 -4.13 12.76 0.43
CA ARG A 6 -3.58 13.02 1.74
C ARG A 6 -4.67 13.56 2.66
N ALA A 7 -4.88 12.90 3.79
CA ALA A 7 -5.87 13.32 4.75
C ALA A 7 -5.36 14.52 5.57
N LEU A 8 -6.25 15.46 5.88
CA LEU A 8 -5.96 16.63 6.72
C LEU A 8 -6.16 16.23 8.18
N ALA A 9 -5.23 15.48 8.74
CA ALA A 9 -5.41 14.87 10.05
C ALA A 9 -4.31 15.25 11.05
N GLY A 10 -3.64 16.34 10.89
CA GLY A 10 -2.55 16.70 11.79
C GLY A 10 -1.32 15.79 11.57
N ASP A 11 -0.43 15.71 12.54
CA ASP A 11 0.77 14.91 12.46
C ASP A 11 0.65 13.63 13.28
N PRO A 12 1.07 12.46 12.74
CA PRO A 12 1.48 12.24 11.35
C PRO A 12 0.29 12.24 10.39
N SER A 13 0.55 12.50 9.12
CA SER A 13 -0.49 12.49 8.10
C SER A 13 -0.87 11.08 7.71
N LEU A 14 -2.12 10.91 7.30
CA LEU A 14 -2.59 9.67 6.67
C LEU A 14 -2.65 9.89 5.16
N ILE A 15 -2.01 9.01 4.42
CA ILE A 15 -1.97 9.07 2.96
C ILE A 15 -2.65 7.82 2.42
N LEU A 16 -3.65 8.02 1.56
CA LEU A 16 -4.36 6.93 0.89
C LEU A 16 -3.88 6.84 -0.56
N ALA A 17 -3.37 5.68 -0.95
CA ALA A 17 -2.93 5.41 -2.30
C ALA A 17 -3.77 4.28 -2.88
N ASP A 18 -4.64 4.60 -3.83
CA ASP A 18 -5.56 3.65 -4.45
C ASP A 18 -5.00 3.20 -5.79
N GLU A 19 -4.63 1.92 -5.88
CA GLU A 19 -4.00 1.31 -7.07
C GLU A 19 -2.87 2.19 -7.61
N PRO A 20 -1.87 2.54 -6.77
CA PRO A 20 -0.90 3.58 -7.15
C PRO A 20 -0.01 3.21 -8.33
N THR A 21 0.04 1.94 -8.70
CA THR A 21 0.88 1.47 -9.80
C THR A 21 0.07 0.85 -10.95
N GLY A 22 -1.25 1.02 -10.93
CA GLY A 22 -2.18 0.25 -11.77
C GLY A 22 -1.94 0.29 -13.28
N ALA A 23 -1.51 1.40 -13.84
CA ALA A 23 -1.30 1.56 -15.28
C ALA A 23 0.11 1.99 -15.63
N LEU A 24 1.06 1.80 -14.73
CA LEU A 24 2.43 2.26 -14.89
C LEU A 24 3.35 1.12 -15.32
N ASP A 25 4.44 1.47 -16.01
CA ASP A 25 5.49 0.50 -16.31
C ASP A 25 6.27 0.12 -15.04
N SER A 26 7.13 -0.91 -15.14
CA SER A 26 7.85 -1.43 -13.98
C SER A 26 8.76 -0.41 -13.32
N LYS A 27 9.43 0.42 -14.12
CA LYS A 27 10.34 1.44 -13.59
C LYS A 27 9.59 2.51 -12.83
N THR A 28 8.52 3.03 -13.42
CA THR A 28 7.70 4.08 -12.80
C THR A 28 6.96 3.53 -11.57
N SER A 29 6.49 2.28 -11.65
CA SER A 29 5.88 1.62 -10.49
C SER A 29 6.85 1.55 -9.32
N ARG A 30 8.10 1.20 -9.56
CA ARG A 30 9.12 1.14 -8.51
C ARG A 30 9.39 2.53 -7.92
N GLU A 31 9.43 3.55 -8.75
CA GLU A 31 9.62 4.93 -8.29
C GLU A 31 8.47 5.38 -7.37
N VAL A 32 7.23 5.06 -7.73
CA VAL A 32 6.05 5.40 -6.91
C VAL A 32 6.11 4.67 -5.58
N LEU A 33 6.42 3.37 -5.58
CA LEU A 33 6.51 2.59 -4.35
C LEU A 33 7.62 3.10 -3.44
N ASN A 34 8.77 3.45 -4.00
CA ASN A 34 9.87 3.99 -3.23
C ASN A 34 9.50 5.34 -2.61
N PHE A 35 8.79 6.18 -3.34
CA PHE A 35 8.29 7.45 -2.84
C PHE A 35 7.36 7.25 -1.65
N LEU A 36 6.42 6.30 -1.75
CA LEU A 36 5.50 5.98 -0.67
C LEU A 36 6.24 5.46 0.56
N LYS A 37 7.26 4.63 0.36
CA LYS A 37 8.10 4.14 1.46
C LYS A 37 8.84 5.26 2.16
N GLU A 38 9.37 6.21 1.41
CA GLU A 38 10.03 7.39 1.97
C GLU A 38 9.08 8.21 2.84
N LEU A 39 7.86 8.44 2.36
CA LEU A 39 6.85 9.16 3.12
C LEU A 39 6.50 8.42 4.41
N ASN A 40 6.45 7.10 4.38
CA ASN A 40 6.20 6.30 5.58
C ASN A 40 7.35 6.44 6.58
N GLU A 41 8.58 6.42 6.12
CA GLU A 41 9.75 6.60 6.98
C GLU A 41 9.80 7.98 7.62
N GLU A 42 9.21 8.98 6.97
CA GLU A 42 9.10 10.34 7.51
C GLU A 42 8.00 10.49 8.57
N GLY A 43 7.30 9.42 8.89
CA GLY A 43 6.28 9.43 9.93
C GLY A 43 4.84 9.42 9.42
N ASN A 44 4.64 9.34 8.11
CA ASN A 44 3.29 9.27 7.55
C ASN A 44 2.77 7.84 7.57
N THR A 45 1.47 7.67 7.82
CA THR A 45 0.81 6.39 7.66
C THR A 45 0.34 6.26 6.21
N ILE A 46 0.74 5.19 5.56
CA ILE A 46 0.36 4.93 4.17
C ILE A 46 -0.62 3.76 4.13
N VAL A 47 -1.80 4.00 3.57
CA VAL A 47 -2.77 2.95 3.29
C VAL A 47 -2.83 2.78 1.78
N MET A 48 -2.40 1.62 1.30
CA MET A 48 -2.34 1.32 -0.12
C MET A 48 -3.39 0.27 -0.46
N ILE A 49 -4.22 0.56 -1.46
CA ILE A 49 -5.24 -0.36 -1.93
C ILE A 49 -4.77 -0.95 -3.25
N THR A 50 -4.69 -2.27 -3.32
CA THR A 50 -4.28 -2.96 -4.55
C THR A 50 -4.85 -4.38 -4.56
N HIS A 51 -5.05 -4.95 -5.73
CA HIS A 51 -5.34 -6.38 -5.90
C HIS A 51 -4.17 -7.13 -6.53
N ASP A 52 -3.01 -6.52 -6.59
CA ASP A 52 -1.77 -7.15 -7.04
C ASP A 52 -0.96 -7.60 -5.82
N ASN A 53 -0.80 -8.91 -5.65
CA ASN A 53 -0.06 -9.47 -4.52
C ASN A 53 1.39 -9.00 -4.48
N SER A 54 2.03 -8.81 -5.63
CA SER A 54 3.43 -8.36 -5.65
C SER A 54 3.56 -6.94 -5.07
N ILE A 55 2.54 -6.11 -5.24
CA ILE A 55 2.50 -4.77 -4.67
C ILE A 55 2.17 -4.84 -3.17
N ALA A 56 1.24 -5.70 -2.78
CA ALA A 56 0.88 -5.88 -1.37
C ALA A 56 2.08 -6.30 -0.53
N LEU A 57 2.98 -7.10 -1.09
CA LEU A 57 4.19 -7.55 -0.40
C LEU A 57 5.19 -6.43 -0.10
N GLU A 58 5.00 -5.25 -0.67
CA GLU A 58 5.83 -4.08 -0.38
C GLU A 58 5.42 -3.38 0.92
N ALA A 59 4.28 -3.71 1.48
CA ALA A 59 3.79 -3.12 2.73
C ALA A 59 4.36 -3.85 3.95
N LYS A 60 4.15 -3.28 5.13
CA LYS A 60 4.54 -3.91 6.40
C LYS A 60 3.42 -4.77 6.97
N HIS A 61 2.19 -4.35 6.74
CA HIS A 61 0.99 -5.01 7.24
C HIS A 61 0.00 -5.18 6.08
N VAL A 62 -0.64 -6.32 6.00
CA VAL A 62 -1.59 -6.63 4.92
C VAL A 62 -2.95 -6.97 5.49
N VAL A 63 -3.98 -6.39 4.89
CA VAL A 63 -5.38 -6.76 5.14
C VAL A 63 -5.95 -7.21 3.80
N ARG A 64 -6.39 -8.46 3.73
CA ARG A 64 -7.00 -9.01 2.52
C ARG A 64 -8.50 -9.11 2.70
N ILE A 65 -9.22 -8.53 1.75
CA ILE A 65 -10.68 -8.52 1.75
C ILE A 65 -11.17 -9.29 0.52
N HIS A 66 -12.12 -10.22 0.75
CA HIS A 66 -12.74 -10.98 -0.32
C HIS A 66 -14.23 -11.13 -0.02
N ASP A 67 -15.07 -10.80 -1.02
CA ASP A 67 -16.53 -10.84 -0.88
C ASP A 67 -17.03 -10.07 0.34
N GLY A 68 -16.44 -8.90 0.61
CA GLY A 68 -16.82 -8.03 1.72
C GLY A 68 -16.37 -8.53 3.09
N LYS A 69 -15.54 -9.56 3.13
CA LYS A 69 -15.05 -10.12 4.40
C LYS A 69 -13.53 -10.07 4.46
N ILE A 70 -13.01 -9.80 5.64
CA ILE A 70 -11.57 -9.86 5.89
C ILE A 70 -11.19 -11.32 6.05
N ASN A 71 -10.29 -11.83 5.19
CA ASN A 71 -9.79 -13.19 5.28
C ASN A 71 -8.31 -13.27 5.63
N PHE A 72 -7.65 -12.14 5.77
CA PHE A 72 -6.30 -12.06 6.32
C PHE A 72 -6.10 -10.66 6.92
N ASN A 73 -5.42 -10.60 8.05
CA ASN A 73 -5.04 -9.34 8.70
C ASN A 73 -3.81 -9.63 9.55
N GLY A 74 -2.66 -9.17 9.11
CA GLY A 74 -1.43 -9.45 9.82
C GLY A 74 -0.18 -8.92 9.15
N ASP A 75 0.96 -9.38 9.62
CA ASP A 75 2.27 -8.99 9.12
C ASP A 75 2.48 -9.49 7.69
N VAL A 76 3.22 -8.71 6.90
CA VAL A 76 3.50 -9.05 5.50
C VAL A 76 4.23 -10.39 5.38
N LYS A 77 5.05 -10.76 6.34
CA LYS A 77 5.77 -12.04 6.32
C LYS A 77 4.80 -13.23 6.38
N ASP A 78 3.76 -13.11 7.19
CA ASP A 78 2.74 -14.15 7.30
C ASP A 78 1.90 -14.23 6.04
N TYR A 79 1.59 -13.09 5.43
CA TYR A 79 0.88 -13.05 4.16
C TYR A 79 1.69 -13.70 3.04
N ALA A 80 2.99 -13.43 2.98
CA ALA A 80 3.88 -14.01 1.97
C ALA A 80 3.92 -15.53 2.06
N ALA A 81 3.73 -16.09 3.26
CA ALA A 81 3.77 -17.54 3.47
C ALA A 81 2.52 -18.25 2.94
N ILE A 82 1.43 -17.55 2.70
CA ILE A 82 0.15 -18.15 2.28
C ILE A 82 -0.23 -17.88 0.82
N ILE A 83 0.53 -17.05 0.09
CA ILE A 83 0.24 -16.73 -1.33
C ILE A 83 1.16 -17.44 -2.32
#